data_3f2435c01bc6bab66b566c4c7275d5ed
#
_entry.id   3f2435c01bc6bab66b566c4c7275d5ed
#
_cell.length_a   1.000
_cell.length_b   1.000
_cell.length_c   1.000
_cell.angle_alpha   90.00
_cell.angle_beta   90.00
_cell.angle_gamma   90.00
#
_symmetry.space_group_name_H-M   'P 1'
#
loop_
_entity.id
_entity.type
_entity.pdbx_description
1 polymer ?
#
loop_
_entity_poly.entity_id
_entity_poly.type
_entity_poly.pdbx_seq_one_letter_code
_entity_poly.pdbx_strand_id
1 'polypeptide(L)'
;MSTVEAEHEARVNFVDQICVRVPELTDLEAKDMEIGIFNWCIDQCDRLQIAKNWRNPKFVSLYRDKARSVAVNLDPKSYVGNPRLIQRLKAKEFLPHDIPFMNPQSLFPERWASILDARMKKDMH
;
A
#
# COMPACT_ATOMS: atom_id res chain seq x y z
N MET A 1 -18.60 -2.65 20.62
CA MET A 1 -17.38 -3.32 20.12
C MET A 1 -16.17 -2.67 20.74
N SER A 2 -15.23 -3.44 21.24
CA SER A 2 -14.01 -2.88 21.82
C SER A 2 -13.07 -2.39 20.71
N THR A 3 -12.12 -1.51 21.07
CA THR A 3 -11.11 -1.00 20.14
C THR A 3 -10.27 -2.14 19.55
N VAL A 4 -9.97 -3.15 20.39
CA VAL A 4 -9.19 -4.34 19.97
C VAL A 4 -9.94 -5.14 18.91
N GLU A 5 -11.25 -5.32 19.07
CA GLU A 5 -12.06 -6.04 18.08
C GLU A 5 -12.14 -5.29 16.75
N ALA A 6 -12.31 -3.96 16.80
CA ALA A 6 -12.34 -3.13 15.60
C ALA A 6 -11.00 -3.18 14.86
N GLU A 7 -9.89 -3.14 15.59
CA GLU A 7 -8.55 -3.27 15.04
C GLU A 7 -8.37 -4.61 14.33
N HIS A 8 -8.71 -5.69 15.03
CA HIS A 8 -8.60 -7.03 14.46
C HIS A 8 -9.44 -7.18 13.20
N GLU A 9 -10.68 -6.72 13.23
CA GLU A 9 -11.59 -6.80 12.09
C GLU A 9 -11.06 -6.07 10.87
N ALA A 10 -10.62 -4.82 11.03
CA ALA A 10 -10.10 -4.02 9.92
C ALA A 10 -8.87 -4.67 9.29
N ARG A 11 -7.97 -5.17 10.10
CA ARG A 11 -6.73 -5.77 9.64
C ARG A 11 -6.95 -7.11 8.96
N VAL A 12 -7.84 -7.96 9.52
CA VAL A 12 -8.20 -9.24 8.92
C VAL A 12 -8.94 -9.03 7.61
N ASN A 13 -9.84 -8.05 7.55
CA ASN A 13 -10.58 -7.73 6.34
C ASN A 13 -9.66 -7.34 5.19
N PHE A 14 -8.61 -6.56 5.45
CA PHE A 14 -7.64 -6.23 4.41
C PHE A 14 -6.99 -7.48 3.83
N VAL A 15 -6.51 -8.38 4.70
CA VAL A 15 -5.84 -9.62 4.26
C VAL A 15 -6.78 -10.46 3.39
N ASP A 16 -8.03 -10.64 3.83
CA ASP A 16 -9.01 -11.42 3.10
C ASP A 16 -9.32 -10.80 1.74
N GLN A 17 -9.53 -9.50 1.68
CA GLN A 17 -9.86 -8.80 0.46
C GLN A 17 -8.71 -8.80 -0.55
N ILE A 18 -7.48 -8.58 -0.09
CA ILE A 18 -6.34 -8.53 -1.00
C ILE A 18 -6.03 -9.91 -1.59
N CYS A 19 -6.23 -10.97 -0.84
CA CYS A 19 -6.05 -12.35 -1.33
C CYS A 19 -7.06 -12.69 -2.43
N VAL A 20 -8.28 -12.19 -2.33
CA VAL A 20 -9.30 -12.35 -3.36
C VAL A 20 -8.98 -11.50 -4.59
N ARG A 21 -8.59 -10.25 -4.37
CA ARG A 21 -8.33 -9.29 -5.45
C ARG A 21 -7.07 -9.64 -6.24
N VAL A 22 -6.05 -10.15 -5.55
CA VAL A 22 -4.75 -10.50 -6.13
C VAL A 22 -4.43 -11.96 -5.76
N PRO A 23 -4.97 -12.93 -6.52
CA PRO A 23 -4.82 -14.35 -6.18
C PRO A 23 -3.37 -14.86 -6.16
N GLU A 24 -2.45 -14.15 -6.80
CA GLU A 24 -1.03 -14.50 -6.80
C GLU A 24 -0.37 -14.35 -5.44
N LEU A 25 -0.97 -13.58 -4.54
CA LEU A 25 -0.44 -13.40 -3.19
C LEU A 25 -0.74 -14.62 -2.32
N THR A 26 0.27 -15.07 -1.58
CA THR A 26 0.04 -16.06 -0.53
C THR A 26 -0.55 -15.37 0.70
N ASP A 27 -1.17 -16.15 1.57
CA ASP A 27 -1.72 -15.63 2.82
C ASP A 27 -0.62 -14.99 3.68
N LEU A 28 0.56 -15.60 3.73
CA LEU A 28 1.69 -15.07 4.48
C LEU A 28 2.18 -13.74 3.91
N GLU A 29 2.24 -13.63 2.58
CA GLU A 29 2.62 -12.36 1.92
C GLU A 29 1.61 -11.26 2.24
N ALA A 30 0.32 -11.58 2.19
CA ALA A 30 -0.74 -10.61 2.48
C ALA A 30 -0.70 -10.15 3.93
N LYS A 31 -0.45 -11.07 4.86
CA LYS A 31 -0.33 -10.75 6.28
C LYS A 31 0.89 -9.86 6.55
N ASP A 32 2.02 -10.17 5.94
CA ASP A 32 3.24 -9.38 6.08
C ASP A 32 3.04 -7.97 5.53
N MET A 33 2.39 -7.86 4.40
CA MET A 33 2.05 -6.58 3.77
C MET A 33 1.15 -5.73 4.66
N GLU A 34 0.16 -6.36 5.31
CA GLU A 34 -0.74 -5.67 6.23
C GLU A 34 0.03 -5.12 7.43
N ILE A 35 0.99 -5.88 7.96
CA ILE A 35 1.86 -5.40 9.04
C ILE A 35 2.60 -4.13 8.60
N GLY A 36 3.08 -4.10 7.36
CA GLY A 36 3.71 -2.91 6.79
C GLY A 36 2.78 -1.72 6.72
N ILE A 37 1.53 -1.94 6.31
CA ILE A 37 0.52 -0.88 6.25
C ILE A 37 0.27 -0.30 7.65
N PHE A 38 0.10 -1.18 8.63
CA PHE A 38 -0.14 -0.75 10.01
C PHE A 38 1.04 0.05 10.55
N ASN A 39 2.26 -0.44 10.35
CA ASN A 39 3.47 0.25 10.80
C ASN A 39 3.64 1.60 10.11
N TRP A 40 3.35 1.70 8.82
CA TRP A 40 3.36 2.96 8.09
C TRP A 40 2.37 3.95 8.72
N CYS A 41 1.19 3.48 9.05
CA CYS A 41 0.14 4.30 9.67
C CYS A 41 0.60 4.83 11.03
N ILE A 42 1.21 3.98 11.85
CA ILE A 42 1.77 4.37 13.16
C ILE A 42 2.84 5.45 12.99
N ASP A 43 3.77 5.27 12.03
CA ASP A 43 4.81 6.25 11.76
C ASP A 43 4.24 7.61 11.34
N GLN A 44 3.22 7.61 10.48
CA GLN A 44 2.57 8.84 10.05
C GLN A 44 1.87 9.55 11.21
N CYS A 45 1.22 8.78 12.08
CA CYS A 45 0.55 9.33 13.26
C CYS A 45 1.56 9.99 14.20
N ASP A 46 2.74 9.39 14.37
CA ASP A 46 3.81 9.99 15.17
C ASP A 46 4.29 11.30 14.57
N ARG A 47 4.47 11.35 13.25
CA ARG A 47 4.93 12.55 12.55
C ARG A 47 3.91 13.67 12.56
N LEU A 48 2.64 13.34 12.44
CA LEU A 48 1.55 14.32 12.36
C LEU A 48 0.87 14.58 13.69
N GLN A 49 1.35 13.93 14.75
CA GLN A 49 0.79 14.04 16.11
C GLN A 49 -0.71 13.69 16.15
N ILE A 50 -1.04 12.59 15.48
CA ILE A 50 -2.40 12.06 15.44
C ILE A 50 -2.51 10.92 16.46
N ALA A 51 -3.59 10.89 17.25
CA ALA A 51 -3.82 9.84 18.23
C ALA A 51 -4.00 8.49 17.55
N LYS A 52 -3.23 7.50 17.97
CA LYS A 52 -3.22 6.12 17.42
C LYS A 52 -4.35 5.31 18.02
N ASN A 53 -5.56 5.53 17.54
CA ASN A 53 -6.77 4.94 18.10
C ASN A 53 -7.77 4.69 16.98
N TRP A 54 -8.30 3.47 16.90
CA TRP A 54 -9.29 3.09 15.88
C TRP A 54 -10.61 3.87 16.00
N ARG A 55 -10.83 4.56 17.10
CA ARG A 55 -11.96 5.49 17.25
C ARG A 55 -11.67 6.86 16.64
N ASN A 56 -10.41 7.15 16.32
CA ASN A 56 -10.03 8.43 15.73
C ASN A 56 -10.22 8.36 14.21
N PRO A 57 -11.13 9.15 13.61
CA PRO A 57 -11.36 9.13 12.17
C PRO A 57 -10.12 9.40 11.34
N LYS A 58 -9.20 10.22 11.83
CA LYS A 58 -7.95 10.54 11.14
C LYS A 58 -7.04 9.31 11.05
N PHE A 59 -6.94 8.54 12.13
CA PHE A 59 -6.18 7.30 12.15
C PHE A 59 -6.77 6.27 11.18
N VAL A 60 -8.08 6.08 11.23
CA VAL A 60 -8.80 5.12 10.36
C VAL A 60 -8.61 5.52 8.89
N SER A 61 -8.68 6.83 8.60
CA SER A 61 -8.53 7.35 7.24
C SER A 61 -7.12 7.08 6.70
N LEU A 62 -6.09 7.30 7.51
CA LEU A 62 -4.71 7.01 7.11
C LEU A 62 -4.53 5.53 6.77
N TYR A 63 -5.04 4.65 7.63
CA TYR A 63 -4.95 3.21 7.41
C TYR A 63 -5.67 2.81 6.12
N ARG A 64 -6.90 3.26 5.96
CA ARG A 64 -7.75 2.93 4.82
C ARG A 64 -7.14 3.43 3.50
N ASP A 65 -6.64 4.66 3.51
CA ASP A 65 -6.05 5.26 2.31
C ASP A 65 -4.78 4.52 1.90
N LYS A 66 -3.94 4.14 2.86
CA LYS A 66 -2.73 3.39 2.56
C LYS A 66 -3.06 1.98 2.07
N ALA A 67 -4.01 1.33 2.71
CA ALA A 67 -4.47 0.00 2.29
C ALA A 67 -4.99 0.03 0.85
N ARG A 68 -5.76 1.05 0.50
CA ARG A 68 -6.27 1.23 -0.88
C ARG A 68 -5.12 1.45 -1.86
N SER A 69 -4.18 2.31 -1.51
CA SER A 69 -3.01 2.60 -2.35
C SER A 69 -2.21 1.34 -2.65
N VAL A 70 -1.94 0.54 -1.63
CA VAL A 70 -1.22 -0.73 -1.80
C VAL A 70 -2.02 -1.67 -2.70
N ALA A 71 -3.32 -1.81 -2.46
CA ALA A 71 -4.18 -2.71 -3.23
C ALA A 71 -4.21 -2.33 -4.71
N VAL A 72 -4.39 -1.05 -5.06
CA VAL A 72 -4.46 -0.63 -6.46
C VAL A 72 -3.12 -0.76 -7.17
N ASN A 73 -2.00 -0.61 -6.45
CA ASN A 73 -0.69 -0.81 -7.05
C ASN A 73 -0.37 -2.29 -7.30
N LEU A 74 -0.92 -3.19 -6.49
CA LEU A 74 -0.72 -4.63 -6.65
C LEU A 74 -1.62 -5.24 -7.71
N ASP A 75 -2.82 -4.70 -7.88
CA ASP A 75 -3.81 -5.23 -8.82
C ASP A 75 -3.53 -4.68 -10.22
N PRO A 76 -3.04 -5.53 -11.16
CA PRO A 76 -2.74 -5.07 -12.51
C PRO A 76 -3.98 -4.63 -13.30
N LYS A 77 -5.17 -5.01 -12.84
CA LYS A 77 -6.45 -4.63 -13.46
C LYS A 77 -7.00 -3.32 -12.93
N SER A 78 -6.34 -2.71 -11.92
CA SER A 78 -6.77 -1.45 -11.36
C SER A 78 -6.50 -0.30 -12.35
N TYR A 79 -7.05 0.89 -12.03
CA TYR A 79 -6.80 2.08 -12.83
C TYR A 79 -5.33 2.52 -12.85
N VAL A 80 -4.53 2.09 -11.87
CA VAL A 80 -3.09 2.36 -11.85
C VAL A 80 -2.36 1.53 -12.91
N GLY A 81 -2.82 0.29 -13.14
CA GLY A 81 -2.30 -0.58 -14.19
C GLY A 81 -0.84 -0.97 -14.03
N ASN A 82 -0.38 -1.22 -12.80
CA ASN A 82 1.00 -1.62 -12.55
C ASN A 82 1.16 -3.12 -12.79
N PRO A 83 1.79 -3.56 -13.91
CA PRO A 83 1.84 -4.98 -14.24
C PRO A 83 2.98 -5.74 -13.58
N ARG A 84 3.94 -5.03 -12.96
CA ARG A 84 5.20 -5.63 -12.52
C ARG A 84 5.39 -5.75 -11.02
N LEU A 85 4.57 -5.08 -10.22
CA LEU A 85 4.80 -5.05 -8.78
C LEU A 85 4.75 -6.46 -8.17
N ILE A 86 3.78 -7.27 -8.58
CA ILE A 86 3.66 -8.66 -8.13
C ILE A 86 4.88 -9.47 -8.57
N GLN A 87 5.32 -9.32 -9.82
CA GLN A 87 6.48 -10.05 -10.34
C GLN A 87 7.74 -9.72 -9.55
N ARG A 88 7.94 -8.45 -9.23
CA ARG A 88 9.08 -7.98 -8.44
C ARG A 88 9.02 -8.51 -7.01
N LEU A 89 7.82 -8.54 -6.42
CA LEU A 89 7.62 -9.13 -5.11
C LEU A 89 7.98 -10.61 -5.11
N LYS A 90 7.51 -11.37 -6.12
CA LYS A 90 7.82 -12.79 -6.25
C LYS A 90 9.29 -13.05 -6.54
N ALA A 91 9.96 -12.12 -7.22
CA ALA A 91 11.41 -12.17 -7.45
C ALA A 91 12.22 -11.75 -6.23
N LYS A 92 11.55 -11.35 -5.15
CA LYS A 92 12.15 -10.96 -3.87
C LYS A 92 13.06 -9.74 -3.98
N GLU A 93 12.70 -8.80 -4.86
CA GLU A 93 13.39 -7.51 -4.93
C GLU A 93 13.14 -6.67 -3.67
N PHE A 94 12.03 -6.93 -2.99
CA PHE A 94 11.67 -6.33 -1.71
C PHE A 94 10.75 -7.28 -0.96
N LEU A 95 10.54 -7.03 0.32
CA LEU A 95 9.64 -7.81 1.16
C LEU A 95 8.23 -7.22 1.12
N PRO A 96 7.17 -8.03 1.38
CA PRO A 96 5.81 -7.50 1.35
C PRO A 96 5.60 -6.30 2.27
N HIS A 97 6.19 -6.31 3.46
CA HIS A 97 6.04 -5.20 4.41
C HIS A 97 6.78 -3.92 3.99
N ASP A 98 7.65 -4.01 2.99
CA ASP A 98 8.35 -2.83 2.46
C ASP A 98 7.45 -2.00 1.53
N ILE A 99 6.47 -2.63 0.88
CA ILE A 99 5.62 -1.98 -0.13
C ILE A 99 4.95 -0.70 0.39
N PRO A 100 4.34 -0.69 1.58
CA PRO A 100 3.71 0.54 2.09
C PRO A 100 4.67 1.71 2.28
N PHE A 101 5.97 1.42 2.43
CA PHE A 101 7.01 2.45 2.62
C PHE A 101 7.67 2.88 1.31
N MET A 102 7.37 2.23 0.20
CA MET A 102 7.94 2.58 -1.10
C MET A 102 7.29 3.84 -1.65
N ASN A 103 8.09 4.72 -2.25
CA ASN A 103 7.56 5.91 -2.90
C ASN A 103 6.96 5.53 -4.27
N PRO A 104 6.15 6.41 -4.88
CA PRO A 104 5.51 6.10 -6.17
C PRO A 104 6.49 5.75 -7.28
N GLN A 105 7.67 6.37 -7.30
CA GLN A 105 8.69 6.07 -8.30
C GLN A 105 9.20 4.64 -8.17
N SER A 106 9.39 4.18 -6.93
CA SER A 106 9.84 2.81 -6.66
C SER A 106 8.74 1.78 -6.95
N LEU A 107 7.47 2.14 -6.70
CA LEU A 107 6.34 1.26 -6.96
C LEU A 107 6.09 1.03 -8.45
N PHE A 108 6.21 2.09 -9.25
CA PHE A 108 5.91 2.04 -10.68
C PHE A 108 6.92 2.87 -11.47
N PRO A 109 8.19 2.39 -11.58
CA PRO A 109 9.24 3.18 -12.24
C PRO A 109 8.92 3.57 -13.68
N GLU A 110 8.30 2.68 -14.44
CA GLU A 110 8.00 2.89 -15.86
C GLU A 110 7.05 4.07 -16.05
N ARG A 111 6.04 4.17 -15.21
CA ARG A 111 5.06 5.28 -15.27
C ARG A 111 5.74 6.61 -14.95
N TRP A 112 6.59 6.63 -13.92
CA TRP A 112 7.28 7.86 -13.51
C TRP A 112 8.33 8.28 -14.51
N ALA A 113 9.05 7.32 -15.11
CA ALA A 113 10.00 7.61 -16.18
C ALA A 113 9.31 8.28 -17.37
N SER A 114 8.13 7.78 -17.75
CA SER A 114 7.34 8.36 -18.83
C SER A 114 6.88 9.79 -18.51
N ILE A 115 6.42 10.03 -17.28
CA ILE A 115 5.98 11.36 -16.83
C ILE A 115 7.16 12.34 -16.84
N LEU A 116 8.31 11.93 -16.32
CA LEU A 116 9.52 12.75 -16.28
C LEU A 116 10.02 13.07 -17.69
N ASP A 117 10.01 12.09 -18.58
CA ASP A 117 10.41 12.28 -19.97
C ASP A 117 9.52 13.30 -20.67
N ALA A 118 8.19 13.22 -20.47
CA ALA A 118 7.24 14.17 -21.01
C ALA A 118 7.48 15.59 -20.48
N ARG A 119 7.82 15.71 -19.18
CA ARG A 119 8.17 17.01 -18.58
C ARG A 119 9.44 17.59 -19.18
N MET A 120 10.48 16.77 -19.32
CA MET A 120 11.75 17.21 -19.91
C MET A 120 11.57 17.72 -21.33
N LYS A 121 10.80 17.01 -22.16
CA LYS A 121 10.50 17.44 -23.52
C LYS A 121 9.75 18.77 -23.56
N LYS A 122 8.84 18.98 -22.60
CA LYS A 122 8.09 20.21 -22.48
C LYS A 122 8.96 21.39 -22.09
N ASP A 123 9.92 21.15 -21.18
CA ASP A 123 10.83 22.19 -20.68
C ASP A 123 11.92 22.55 -21.70
N MET A 124 12.15 21.73 -22.72
CA MET A 124 13.15 21.98 -23.76
C MET A 124 12.65 22.92 -24.86
N HIS A 125 11.42 23.38 -24.76
CA HIS A 125 10.87 24.39 -25.65
C HIS A 125 10.99 25.79 -25.02
#